data_86a9387cf9f30f808be7ba7e6ed6f5d4
#
_entry.id   86a9387cf9f30f808be7ba7e6ed6f5d4
#
_cell.length_a   1.000
_cell.length_b   1.000
_cell.length_c   1.000
_cell.angle_alpha   90.00
_cell.angle_beta   90.00
_cell.angle_gamma   90.00
#
_symmetry.space_group_name_H-M   'P 1'
#
loop_
_entity.id
_entity.type
_entity.pdbx_description
1 polymer ?
#
loop_
_entity_poly.entity_id
_entity_poly.type
_entity_poly.pdbx_seq_one_letter_code
_entity_poly.pdbx_strand_id
1 'polypeptide(L)' 'MKYDFSADDVFEMAEQLEHNGAEFYRRAAAEVSGDEARTLLNELAAMEDEHEKTFAAMRAELAAGEKADTVFDPEDEAPA' A
#
# COMPACT_ATOMS: atom_id res chain seq x y z
N MET A 1 3.35 -22.40 -14.72
CA MET A 1 4.20 -21.80 -13.74
C MET A 1 3.42 -21.22 -12.59
N LYS A 2 3.93 -21.40 -11.43
CA LYS A 2 3.21 -21.01 -10.24
C LYS A 2 3.93 -19.87 -9.52
N TYR A 3 3.21 -18.84 -9.21
CA TYR A 3 3.77 -17.74 -8.47
C TYR A 3 3.32 -17.86 -7.02
N ASP A 4 4.30 -17.92 -6.14
CA ASP A 4 4.02 -18.05 -4.72
C ASP A 4 4.30 -16.73 -4.03
N PHE A 5 3.43 -15.77 -4.24
CA PHE A 5 3.52 -14.52 -3.53
C PHE A 5 2.82 -14.68 -2.20
N SER A 6 3.51 -14.33 -1.14
CA SER A 6 2.86 -14.28 0.16
C SER A 6 2.04 -12.99 0.24
N ALA A 7 1.15 -12.94 1.22
CA ALA A 7 0.41 -11.71 1.44
C ALA A 7 1.36 -10.58 1.79
N ASP A 8 2.45 -10.89 2.52
CA ASP A 8 3.44 -9.88 2.84
C ASP A 8 4.07 -9.30 1.58
N ASP A 9 4.38 -10.16 0.61
CA ASP A 9 4.94 -9.69 -0.65
C ASP A 9 3.98 -8.76 -1.37
N VAL A 10 2.70 -9.11 -1.37
CA VAL A 10 1.70 -8.30 -2.04
C VAL A 10 1.60 -6.92 -1.40
N PHE A 11 1.58 -6.88 -0.07
CA PHE A 11 1.52 -5.60 0.63
C PHE A 11 2.77 -4.78 0.40
N GLU A 12 3.92 -5.43 0.36
CA GLU A 12 5.17 -4.71 0.10
C GLU A 12 5.13 -4.08 -1.30
N MET A 13 4.64 -4.82 -2.27
CA MET A 13 4.51 -4.28 -3.62
C MET A 13 3.53 -3.12 -3.67
N ALA A 14 2.43 -3.24 -2.93
CA ALA A 14 1.45 -2.17 -2.87
C ALA A 14 2.04 -0.91 -2.25
N GLU A 15 2.80 -1.08 -1.16
CA GLU A 15 3.47 0.06 -0.54
C GLU A 15 4.41 0.75 -1.52
N GLN A 16 5.16 -0.04 -2.29
CA GLN A 16 6.10 0.53 -3.23
C GLN A 16 5.39 1.28 -4.34
N LEU A 17 4.27 0.75 -4.82
CA LEU A 17 3.50 1.44 -5.85
C LEU A 17 2.96 2.77 -5.35
N GLU A 18 2.47 2.80 -4.11
CA GLU A 18 1.96 4.04 -3.55
C GLU A 18 3.09 5.04 -3.36
N HIS A 19 4.24 4.56 -2.92
CA HIS A 19 5.40 5.43 -2.74
C HIS A 19 5.83 6.04 -4.08
N ASN A 20 5.90 5.22 -5.12
CA ASN A 20 6.27 5.70 -6.44
C ASN A 20 5.25 6.69 -6.98
N GLY A 21 3.98 6.45 -6.70
CA GLY A 21 2.92 7.37 -7.11
C GLY A 21 3.07 8.73 -6.44
N ALA A 22 3.37 8.72 -5.15
CA ALA A 22 3.55 9.98 -4.42
C ALA A 22 4.72 10.76 -4.99
N GLU A 23 5.82 10.09 -5.29
CA GLU A 23 6.97 10.75 -5.89
C GLU A 23 6.63 11.35 -7.26
N PHE A 24 5.90 10.58 -8.05
CA PHE A 24 5.49 11.04 -9.36
C PHE A 24 4.67 12.33 -9.26
N TYR A 25 3.69 12.34 -8.37
CA TYR A 25 2.84 13.50 -8.22
C TYR A 25 3.63 14.72 -7.70
N ARG A 26 4.58 14.50 -6.81
CA ARG A 26 5.37 15.61 -6.29
C ARG A 26 6.28 16.19 -7.36
N ARG A 27 6.85 15.35 -8.20
CA ARG A 27 7.66 15.84 -9.31
C ARG A 27 6.82 16.62 -10.30
N ALA A 28 5.65 16.09 -10.62
CA ALA A 28 4.76 16.78 -11.52
C ALA A 28 4.34 18.13 -10.94
N ALA A 29 4.06 18.18 -9.65
CA ALA A 29 3.69 19.43 -9.00
C ALA A 29 4.79 20.46 -9.07
N ALA A 30 6.04 20.02 -9.02
CA ALA A 30 7.17 20.94 -9.10
C ALA A 30 7.35 21.52 -10.49
N GLU A 31 6.83 20.85 -11.51
CA GLU A 31 7.07 21.24 -12.88
C GLU A 31 5.89 21.92 -13.56
N VAL A 32 4.68 21.73 -13.05
CA VAL A 32 3.54 22.34 -13.72
C VAL A 32 3.52 23.83 -13.41
N SER A 33 2.88 24.58 -14.30
CA SER A 33 2.89 26.03 -14.18
C SER A 33 1.63 26.61 -13.57
N GLY A 34 0.60 25.83 -13.36
CA GLY A 34 -0.64 26.34 -12.78
C GLY A 34 -0.75 26.06 -11.31
N ASP A 35 -1.26 27.03 -10.55
CA ASP A 35 -1.41 26.85 -9.11
C ASP A 35 -2.44 25.79 -8.75
N GLU A 36 -3.54 25.76 -9.52
CA GLU A 36 -4.58 24.77 -9.26
C GLU A 36 -4.08 23.38 -9.52
N ALA A 37 -3.35 23.21 -10.62
CA ALA A 37 -2.79 21.91 -10.96
C ALA A 37 -1.77 21.46 -9.92
N ARG A 38 -0.94 22.40 -9.46
CA ARG A 38 0.05 22.09 -8.43
C ARG A 38 -0.62 21.66 -7.14
N THR A 39 -1.66 22.36 -6.74
CA THR A 39 -2.38 22.03 -5.53
C THR A 39 -2.99 20.64 -5.65
N LEU A 40 -3.61 20.34 -6.76
CA LEU A 40 -4.21 19.04 -7.00
C LEU A 40 -3.17 17.93 -6.92
N LEU A 41 -2.03 18.14 -7.59
CA LEU A 41 -0.99 17.13 -7.59
C LEU A 41 -0.41 16.88 -6.21
N ASN A 42 -0.25 17.95 -5.43
CA ASN A 42 0.23 17.78 -4.06
C ASN A 42 -0.79 17.06 -3.19
N GLU A 43 -2.08 17.31 -3.44
CA GLU A 43 -3.12 16.58 -2.72
C GLU A 43 -3.12 15.10 -3.07
N LEU A 44 -2.92 14.80 -4.36
CA LEU A 44 -2.83 13.41 -4.79
C LEU A 44 -1.63 12.72 -4.15
N ALA A 45 -0.51 13.43 -4.05
CA ALA A 45 0.67 12.87 -3.40
C ALA A 45 0.38 12.56 -1.94
N ALA A 46 -0.31 13.44 -1.25
CA ALA A 46 -0.65 13.22 0.15
C ALA A 46 -1.58 12.03 0.32
N MET A 47 -2.51 11.84 -0.63
CA MET A 47 -3.38 10.68 -0.60
C MET A 47 -2.60 9.38 -0.78
N GLU A 48 -1.61 9.40 -1.66
CA GLU A 48 -0.78 8.21 -1.84
C GLU A 48 0.03 7.90 -0.60
N ASP A 49 0.50 8.94 0.10
CA ASP A 49 1.20 8.71 1.36
C ASP A 49 0.30 8.03 2.39
N GLU A 50 -0.97 8.43 2.44
CA GLU A 50 -1.91 7.81 3.37
C GLU A 50 -2.20 6.38 2.99
N HIS A 51 -2.30 6.10 1.70
CA HIS A 51 -2.50 4.73 1.23
C HIS A 51 -1.31 3.87 1.60
N GLU A 52 -0.11 4.41 1.46
CA GLU A 52 1.09 3.67 1.83
C GLU A 52 1.08 3.31 3.30
N LYS A 53 0.69 4.25 4.15
CA LYS A 53 0.60 3.99 5.59
C LYS A 53 -0.42 2.91 5.89
N THR A 54 -1.54 2.94 5.17
CA THR A 54 -2.58 1.94 5.36
C THR A 54 -2.06 0.55 5.03
N PHE A 55 -1.37 0.42 3.91
CA PHE A 55 -0.82 -0.88 3.53
C PHE A 55 0.25 -1.34 4.51
N ALA A 56 1.08 -0.42 4.99
CA ALA A 56 2.09 -0.78 5.98
C ALA A 56 1.45 -1.28 7.27
N ALA A 57 0.36 -0.65 7.69
CA ALA A 57 -0.35 -1.06 8.88
C ALA A 57 -0.98 -2.45 8.70
N MET A 58 -1.56 -2.68 7.53
CA MET A 58 -2.17 -3.98 7.24
C MET A 58 -1.12 -5.07 7.21
N ARG A 59 0.05 -4.76 6.66
CA ARG A 59 1.15 -5.70 6.63
C ARG A 59 1.63 -6.05 8.03
N ALA A 60 1.69 -5.05 8.90
CA ALA A 60 2.09 -5.27 10.28
C ALA A 60 1.09 -6.15 11.02
N GLU A 61 -0.20 -5.94 10.77
CA GLU A 61 -1.22 -6.75 11.39
C GLU A 61 -1.15 -8.20 10.91
N LEU A 62 -0.87 -8.37 9.63
CA LEU A 62 -0.72 -9.71 9.09
C LEU A 62 0.44 -10.44 9.76
N ALA A 63 1.57 -9.76 9.92
CA ALA A 63 2.73 -10.37 10.56
C ALA A 63 2.43 -10.73 12.01
N ALA A 64 1.70 -9.89 12.71
CA ALA A 64 1.32 -10.17 14.09
C ALA A 64 0.40 -11.36 14.17
N GLY A 65 -0.53 -11.46 13.23
CA GLY A 65 -1.44 -12.58 13.19
C GLY A 65 -0.71 -13.90 12.95
N GLU A 66 0.27 -13.87 12.06
CA GLU A 66 1.05 -15.05 11.77
C GLU A 66 1.84 -15.50 13.01
N LYS A 67 2.39 -14.53 13.73
CA LYS A 67 3.15 -14.84 14.93
C LYS A 67 2.28 -15.40 16.02
N ALA A 68 1.05 -14.96 16.06
CA ALA A 68 0.12 -15.43 17.09
C ALA A 68 -0.44 -16.81 16.76
N ASP A 69 -0.05 -17.36 15.63
CA ASP A 69 -0.55 -18.65 15.20
C ASP A 69 -2.06 -18.66 15.06
N THR A 70 -2.59 -17.52 14.74
CA THR A 70 -4.00 -17.41 14.52
C THR A 70 -4.24 -16.88 13.14
N VAL A 71 -3.36 -17.22 12.24
CA VAL A 71 -3.44 -16.78 10.89
C VAL A 71 -4.72 -17.28 10.28
N PHE A 72 -5.38 -16.41 9.57
CA PHE A 72 -6.58 -16.78 8.88
C PHE A 72 -6.24 -17.80 7.80
N ASP A 73 -6.84 -18.93 7.87
CA ASP A 73 -6.65 -19.99 6.88
C ASP A 73 -8.02 -20.39 6.39
N PRO A 74 -8.36 -20.03 5.16
CA PRO A 74 -9.70 -20.34 4.64
C PRO A 74 -10.01 -21.83 4.66
N GLU A 75 -9.01 -22.66 4.52
CA GLU A 75 -9.24 -24.08 4.50
C GLU A 75 -9.41 -24.66 5.89
N ASP A 76 -8.78 -24.03 6.85
CA ASP A 76 -8.84 -24.47 8.23
C ASP A 76 -10.08 -23.92 8.92
N GLU A 77 -10.65 -22.94 8.32
CA GLU A 77 -11.78 -22.28 8.88
C GLU A 77 -13.02 -23.01 8.50
N ALA A 78 -13.04 -24.25 8.87
CA ALA A 78 -14.19 -25.03 8.53
C ALA A 78 -15.38 -24.50 9.28
N PRO A 79 -16.43 -24.26 8.58
CA PRO A 79 -17.66 -23.89 9.27
C PRO A 79 -18.07 -25.06 10.11
N ALA A 80 -18.42 -24.75 11.26
CA ALA A 80 -18.82 -25.79 12.17
C ALA A 80 -20.07 -26.50 11.65
#